data_0ce86bd17019fc5e25e4f112fb9de903
#
_entry.id   0ce86bd17019fc5e25e4f112fb9de903
#
_cell.length_a   1.000
_cell.length_b   1.000
_cell.length_c   1.000
_cell.angle_alpha   90.00
_cell.angle_beta   90.00
_cell.angle_gamma   90.00
#
_symmetry.space_group_name_H-M   'P 1'
#
loop_
_entity.id
_entity.type
_entity.pdbx_description
1 polymer ?
#
loop_
_entity_poly.entity_id
_entity_poly.type
_entity_poly.pdbx_seq_one_letter_code
_entity_poly.pdbx_strand_id
1 'polypeptide(L)'
;FGIKGILSPAYLKPVKYMEKAINQQDINLLKKAVPDEYAEWMTDDLEDDMFDLDSDYKIKIKVTDKEKIAKKDLEETLIDDYYVLDSIAEDAKAGYILEAEATLKQDGEKDTQDITLVVVKVDGKWVIVSGL
;
A
#
# COMPACT_ATOMS: atom_id res chain seq x y z
N PHE A 1 1.08 25.23 -14.15
CA PHE A 1 -0.20 24.88 -14.56
C PHE A 1 -0.67 23.54 -14.01
N GLY A 2 -1.97 23.27 -14.17
CA GLY A 2 -2.63 22.22 -13.43
C GLY A 2 -2.23 20.80 -13.77
N ILE A 3 -1.51 20.60 -14.83
CA ILE A 3 -1.19 19.28 -15.31
C ILE A 3 -0.39 18.47 -14.31
N LYS A 4 0.53 19.11 -13.62
CA LYS A 4 1.40 18.44 -12.66
C LYS A 4 0.65 17.82 -11.49
N GLY A 5 -0.51 18.38 -11.15
CA GLY A 5 -1.32 17.85 -10.07
C GLY A 5 -2.12 16.62 -10.48
N ILE A 6 -2.21 16.35 -11.76
CA ILE A 6 -3.00 15.24 -12.29
C ILE A 6 -2.17 13.97 -12.41
N LEU A 7 -0.87 14.12 -12.64
CA LEU A 7 0.01 13.01 -12.95
C LEU A 7 0.69 12.45 -11.71
N SER A 8 -0.09 11.77 -10.88
CA SER A 8 0.49 10.98 -9.79
C SER A 8 1.23 9.79 -10.40
N PRO A 9 2.44 9.49 -9.92
CA PRO A 9 3.16 8.31 -10.38
C PRO A 9 2.33 7.04 -10.17
N ALA A 10 2.44 6.11 -11.11
CA ALA A 10 1.65 4.88 -11.06
C ALA A 10 1.92 4.05 -9.81
N TYR A 11 3.14 4.10 -9.28
CA TYR A 11 3.49 3.32 -8.08
C TYR A 11 2.80 3.85 -6.82
N LEU A 12 2.18 5.02 -6.85
CA LEU A 12 1.39 5.55 -5.74
C LEU A 12 -0.07 5.15 -5.79
N LYS A 13 -0.54 4.57 -6.88
CA LYS A 13 -1.94 4.14 -7.00
C LYS A 13 -2.38 3.19 -5.89
N PRO A 14 -1.61 2.14 -5.56
CA PRO A 14 -2.06 1.24 -4.48
C PRO A 14 -2.13 1.93 -3.13
N VAL A 15 -1.29 2.92 -2.88
CA VAL A 15 -1.35 3.69 -1.64
C VAL A 15 -2.67 4.45 -1.56
N LYS A 16 -3.10 5.05 -2.66
CA LYS A 16 -4.37 5.76 -2.72
C LYS A 16 -5.57 4.82 -2.59
N TYR A 17 -5.50 3.64 -3.20
CA TYR A 17 -6.55 2.63 -3.04
C TYR A 17 -6.66 2.19 -1.58
N MET A 18 -5.54 1.97 -0.91
CA MET A 18 -5.54 1.58 0.50
C MET A 18 -6.17 2.68 1.36
N GLU A 19 -5.78 3.93 1.14
CA GLU A 19 -6.34 5.07 1.87
C GLU A 19 -7.85 5.15 1.70
N LYS A 20 -8.31 5.05 0.45
CA LYS A 20 -9.76 5.08 0.17
C LYS A 20 -10.48 3.87 0.75
N ALA A 21 -9.86 2.70 0.69
CA ALA A 21 -10.45 1.48 1.25
C ALA A 21 -10.74 1.65 2.74
N ILE A 22 -9.80 2.19 3.46
CA ILE A 22 -9.95 2.42 4.90
C ILE A 22 -11.00 3.50 5.16
N ASN A 23 -10.91 4.62 4.45
CA ASN A 23 -11.80 5.77 4.67
C ASN A 23 -13.24 5.47 4.30
N GLN A 24 -13.47 4.64 3.29
CA GLN A 24 -14.80 4.27 2.81
C GLN A 24 -15.25 2.90 3.33
N GLN A 25 -14.37 2.22 4.06
CA GLN A 25 -14.61 0.86 4.55
C GLN A 25 -15.01 -0.08 3.41
N ASP A 26 -14.25 -0.02 2.30
CA ASP A 26 -14.55 -0.75 1.08
C ASP A 26 -13.45 -1.78 0.80
N ILE A 27 -13.76 -3.05 1.06
CA ILE A 27 -12.81 -4.15 0.88
C ILE A 27 -12.41 -4.33 -0.60
N ASN A 28 -13.28 -3.95 -1.53
CA ASN A 28 -12.97 -4.08 -2.95
C ASN A 28 -11.84 -3.15 -3.38
N LEU A 29 -11.76 -1.97 -2.76
CA LEU A 29 -10.66 -1.05 -3.02
C LEU A 29 -9.35 -1.59 -2.43
N LEU A 30 -9.42 -2.24 -1.28
CA LEU A 30 -8.24 -2.86 -0.69
C LEU A 30 -7.69 -3.97 -1.58
N LYS A 31 -8.56 -4.77 -2.19
CA LYS A 31 -8.15 -5.81 -3.12
C LYS A 31 -7.40 -5.27 -4.33
N LYS A 32 -7.66 -4.03 -4.72
CA LYS A 32 -6.94 -3.38 -5.82
C LYS A 32 -5.56 -2.90 -5.41
N ALA A 33 -5.32 -2.76 -4.11
CA ALA A 33 -4.06 -2.24 -3.58
C ALA A 33 -3.01 -3.30 -3.34
N VAL A 34 -3.41 -4.58 -3.26
CA VAL A 34 -2.53 -5.68 -2.88
C VAL A 34 -2.58 -6.80 -3.92
N PRO A 35 -1.57 -7.70 -3.94
CA PRO A 35 -1.63 -8.88 -4.81
C PRO A 35 -2.82 -9.77 -4.48
N ASP A 36 -3.32 -10.50 -5.48
CA ASP A 36 -4.47 -11.39 -5.29
C ASP A 36 -4.25 -12.41 -4.18
N GLU A 37 -3.04 -12.94 -4.07
CA GLU A 37 -2.67 -13.91 -3.02
C GLU A 37 -2.84 -13.30 -1.63
N TYR A 38 -2.46 -12.04 -1.48
CA TYR A 38 -2.62 -11.32 -0.21
C TYR A 38 -4.07 -10.92 0.02
N ALA A 39 -4.79 -10.57 -1.04
CA ALA A 39 -6.19 -10.15 -0.93
C ALA A 39 -7.06 -11.26 -0.33
N GLU A 40 -6.87 -12.51 -0.77
CA GLU A 40 -7.61 -13.65 -0.23
C GLU A 40 -7.37 -13.83 1.26
N TRP A 41 -6.10 -13.73 1.64
CA TRP A 41 -5.69 -13.92 3.03
C TRP A 41 -6.16 -12.76 3.91
N MET A 42 -6.01 -11.53 3.44
CA MET A 42 -6.38 -10.34 4.18
C MET A 42 -7.89 -10.18 4.34
N THR A 43 -8.67 -10.64 3.37
CA THR A 43 -10.12 -10.49 3.41
C THR A 43 -10.73 -11.15 4.63
N ASP A 44 -10.27 -12.34 4.98
CA ASP A 44 -10.80 -13.07 6.13
C ASP A 44 -10.48 -12.37 7.45
N ASP A 45 -9.26 -11.82 7.57
CA ASP A 45 -8.82 -11.15 8.80
C ASP A 45 -9.35 -9.73 8.92
N LEU A 46 -9.41 -9.00 7.81
CA LEU A 46 -9.73 -7.57 7.83
C LEU A 46 -11.22 -7.26 7.81
N GLU A 47 -12.04 -8.17 7.29
CA GLU A 47 -13.49 -7.99 7.32
C GLU A 47 -14.00 -7.87 8.75
N ASP A 48 -13.42 -8.64 9.66
CA ASP A 48 -13.85 -8.66 11.04
C ASP A 48 -13.25 -7.54 11.87
N ASP A 49 -11.97 -7.20 11.65
CA ASP A 49 -11.23 -6.29 12.52
C ASP A 49 -11.14 -4.86 12.00
N MET A 50 -10.96 -4.69 10.70
CA MET A 50 -10.66 -3.37 10.14
C MET A 50 -11.89 -2.59 9.74
N PHE A 51 -12.97 -3.28 9.37
CA PHE A 51 -14.21 -2.60 8.96
C PHE A 51 -15.22 -2.48 10.09
N ASP A 52 -14.85 -2.93 11.29
CA ASP A 52 -15.59 -2.68 12.52
C ASP A 52 -15.24 -1.31 13.13
N LEU A 53 -14.39 -0.55 12.45
CA LEU A 53 -14.01 0.78 12.90
C LEU A 53 -15.21 1.74 12.82
N ASP A 54 -15.23 2.69 13.75
CA ASP A 54 -16.25 3.74 13.73
C ASP A 54 -16.22 4.48 12.39
N SER A 55 -17.39 4.94 11.94
CA SER A 55 -17.52 5.68 10.70
C SER A 55 -16.69 6.96 10.66
N ASP A 56 -16.29 7.46 11.84
CA ASP A 56 -15.46 8.66 11.95
C ASP A 56 -13.95 8.39 11.74
N TYR A 57 -13.58 7.13 11.66
CA TYR A 57 -12.17 6.78 11.48
C TYR A 57 -11.73 7.15 10.07
N LYS A 58 -10.67 7.95 10.00
CA LYS A 58 -10.09 8.38 8.72
C LYS A 58 -8.59 8.26 8.77
N ILE A 59 -8.00 7.93 7.64
CA ILE A 59 -6.56 7.86 7.48
C ILE A 59 -6.13 8.76 6.32
N LYS A 60 -5.00 9.41 6.49
CA LYS A 60 -4.36 10.14 5.40
C LYS A 60 -2.91 9.68 5.31
N ILE A 61 -2.52 9.25 4.13
CA ILE A 61 -1.17 8.76 3.90
C ILE A 61 -0.45 9.74 2.99
N LYS A 62 0.67 10.29 3.49
CA LYS A 62 1.49 11.21 2.73
C LYS A 62 2.86 10.57 2.51
N VAL A 63 3.17 10.28 1.25
CA VAL A 63 4.49 9.73 0.90
C VAL A 63 5.50 10.88 0.92
N THR A 64 6.52 10.74 1.75
CA THR A 64 7.52 11.78 1.95
C THR A 64 8.84 11.51 1.23
N ASP A 65 9.12 10.25 0.94
CA ASP A 65 10.35 9.86 0.24
C ASP A 65 10.15 8.55 -0.49
N LYS A 66 10.99 8.29 -1.47
CA LYS A 66 10.95 7.07 -2.26
C LYS A 66 12.36 6.62 -2.61
N GLU A 67 12.55 5.30 -2.68
CA GLU A 67 13.79 4.72 -3.12
C GLU A 67 13.49 3.59 -4.10
N LYS A 68 14.01 3.69 -5.32
CA LYS A 68 13.81 2.65 -6.30
C LYS A 68 14.70 1.46 -5.98
N ILE A 69 14.12 0.25 -5.99
CA ILE A 69 14.89 -0.97 -5.80
C ILE A 69 15.52 -1.34 -7.15
N ALA A 70 16.83 -1.52 -7.17
CA ALA A 70 17.53 -1.91 -8.39
C ALA A 70 16.99 -3.24 -8.91
N LYS A 71 16.73 -3.33 -10.21
CA LYS A 71 16.12 -4.52 -10.79
C LYS A 71 16.91 -5.79 -10.51
N LYS A 72 18.22 -5.71 -10.51
CA LYS A 72 19.09 -6.87 -10.23
C LYS A 72 18.96 -7.40 -8.81
N ASP A 73 18.54 -6.53 -7.88
CA ASP A 73 18.41 -6.86 -6.46
C ASP A 73 16.96 -7.07 -6.05
N LEU A 74 16.03 -6.82 -6.94
CA LEU A 74 14.60 -6.73 -6.61
C LEU A 74 14.07 -7.99 -5.97
N GLU A 75 14.25 -9.15 -6.59
CA GLU A 75 13.73 -10.41 -6.09
C GLU A 75 14.32 -10.72 -4.71
N GLU A 76 15.65 -10.63 -4.59
CA GLU A 76 16.35 -10.94 -3.35
C GLU A 76 15.93 -9.98 -2.22
N THR A 77 15.86 -8.70 -2.51
CA THR A 77 15.45 -7.70 -1.52
C THR A 77 14.02 -7.96 -1.04
N LEU A 78 13.10 -8.27 -1.96
CA LEU A 78 11.72 -8.53 -1.60
C LEU A 78 11.61 -9.76 -0.69
N ILE A 79 12.32 -10.83 -1.01
CA ILE A 79 12.25 -12.07 -0.23
C ILE A 79 12.98 -11.94 1.10
N ASP A 80 14.23 -11.48 1.06
CA ASP A 80 15.11 -11.51 2.24
C ASP A 80 14.80 -10.39 3.23
N ASP A 81 14.50 -9.19 2.73
CA ASP A 81 14.30 -8.03 3.60
C ASP A 81 12.85 -7.80 3.97
N TYR A 82 11.91 -8.16 3.11
CA TYR A 82 10.50 -7.85 3.31
C TYR A 82 9.59 -9.07 3.36
N TYR A 83 10.14 -10.27 3.27
CA TYR A 83 9.40 -11.53 3.39
C TYR A 83 8.26 -11.67 2.40
N VAL A 84 8.43 -11.12 1.20
CA VAL A 84 7.44 -11.23 0.13
C VAL A 84 7.42 -12.66 -0.39
N LEU A 85 6.25 -13.17 -0.76
CA LEU A 85 6.11 -14.51 -1.33
C LEU A 85 6.98 -14.66 -2.59
N ASP A 86 7.63 -15.82 -2.72
CA ASP A 86 8.53 -16.08 -3.86
C ASP A 86 7.83 -15.86 -5.20
N SER A 87 6.59 -16.32 -5.33
CA SER A 87 5.83 -16.17 -6.57
C SER A 87 5.63 -14.72 -6.98
N ILE A 88 5.41 -13.86 -5.99
CA ILE A 88 5.23 -12.42 -6.24
C ILE A 88 6.57 -11.78 -6.58
N ALA A 89 7.61 -12.10 -5.81
CA ALA A 89 8.93 -11.54 -6.02
C ALA A 89 9.48 -11.90 -7.40
N GLU A 90 9.25 -13.13 -7.86
CA GLU A 90 9.68 -13.59 -9.18
C GLU A 90 8.99 -12.82 -10.32
N ASP A 91 7.73 -12.48 -10.14
CA ASP A 91 6.95 -11.79 -11.15
C ASP A 91 7.10 -10.26 -11.10
N ALA A 92 7.75 -9.73 -10.07
CA ALA A 92 7.92 -8.28 -9.93
C ALA A 92 8.85 -7.72 -10.99
N LYS A 93 8.42 -6.68 -11.67
CA LYS A 93 9.18 -6.02 -12.73
C LYS A 93 9.86 -4.73 -12.27
N ALA A 94 9.35 -4.12 -11.21
CA ALA A 94 9.91 -2.90 -10.63
C ALA A 94 9.43 -2.81 -9.19
N GLY A 95 10.11 -2.01 -8.37
CA GLY A 95 9.72 -1.83 -6.99
C GLY A 95 10.28 -0.54 -6.41
N TYR A 96 9.57 -0.01 -5.43
CA TYR A 96 9.96 1.16 -4.66
C TYR A 96 9.74 0.91 -3.18
N ILE A 97 10.65 1.43 -2.37
CA ILE A 97 10.47 1.55 -0.93
C ILE A 97 9.98 2.97 -0.68
N LEU A 98 8.84 3.11 -0.05
CA LEU A 98 8.22 4.41 0.20
C LEU A 98 8.22 4.71 1.68
N GLU A 99 8.77 5.86 2.04
CA GLU A 99 8.63 6.41 3.38
C GLU A 99 7.39 7.29 3.39
N ALA A 100 6.55 7.15 4.39
CA ALA A 100 5.29 7.89 4.43
C ALA A 100 4.92 8.24 5.87
N GLU A 101 4.05 9.24 5.99
CA GLU A 101 3.42 9.59 7.24
C GLU A 101 1.95 9.20 7.16
N ALA A 102 1.51 8.36 8.07
CA ALA A 102 0.11 7.98 8.19
C ALA A 102 -0.51 8.76 9.33
N THR A 103 -1.49 9.59 9.02
CA THR A 103 -2.23 10.35 10.03
C THR A 103 -3.57 9.69 10.22
N LEU A 104 -3.81 9.22 11.45
CA LEU A 104 -5.04 8.57 11.85
C LEU A 104 -5.88 9.57 12.61
N LYS A 105 -7.15 9.67 12.24
CA LYS A 105 -8.08 10.60 12.85
C LYS A 105 -9.33 9.88 13.29
N GLN A 106 -9.65 9.99 14.58
CA GLN A 106 -10.83 9.36 15.17
C GLN A 106 -11.33 10.21 16.33
N ASP A 107 -12.63 10.52 16.36
CA ASP A 107 -13.27 11.27 17.45
C ASP A 107 -12.57 12.59 17.77
N GLY A 108 -12.06 13.26 16.73
CA GLY A 108 -11.39 14.54 16.89
C GLY A 108 -9.92 14.44 17.29
N GLU A 109 -9.43 13.24 17.57
CA GLU A 109 -8.03 13.02 17.89
C GLU A 109 -7.25 12.65 16.65
N LYS A 110 -6.02 13.13 16.59
CA LYS A 110 -5.08 12.86 15.48
C LYS A 110 -3.84 12.17 16.03
N ASP A 111 -3.39 11.15 15.31
CA ASP A 111 -2.12 10.51 15.59
C ASP A 111 -1.37 10.32 14.28
N THR A 112 -0.11 10.72 14.23
CA THR A 112 0.71 10.60 13.04
C THR A 112 1.86 9.65 13.31
N GLN A 113 2.04 8.68 12.43
CA GLN A 113 3.09 7.67 12.53
C GLN A 113 3.88 7.60 11.24
N ASP A 114 5.17 7.37 11.37
CA ASP A 114 6.02 7.10 10.22
C ASP A 114 5.86 5.64 9.82
N ILE A 115 5.60 5.38 8.55
CA ILE A 115 5.47 4.02 8.03
C ILE A 115 6.35 3.84 6.81
N THR A 116 6.71 2.60 6.53
CA THR A 116 7.45 2.22 5.34
C THR A 116 6.61 1.25 4.54
N LEU A 117 6.37 1.57 3.27
CA LEU A 117 5.60 0.73 2.37
C LEU A 117 6.50 0.26 1.23
N VAL A 118 6.31 -0.99 0.80
CA VAL A 118 6.98 -1.49 -0.38
C VAL A 118 5.93 -1.76 -1.45
N VAL A 119 6.11 -1.15 -2.61
CA VAL A 119 5.21 -1.34 -3.76
C VAL A 119 5.99 -1.96 -4.90
N VAL A 120 5.35 -2.87 -5.61
CA VAL A 120 5.97 -3.54 -6.76
C VAL A 120 5.00 -3.59 -7.92
N LYS A 121 5.56 -3.69 -9.13
CA LYS A 121 4.76 -3.85 -10.34
C LYS A 121 4.72 -5.33 -10.72
N VAL A 122 3.54 -5.92 -10.68
CA VAL A 122 3.30 -7.32 -10.99
C VAL A 122 2.16 -7.39 -12.01
N ASP A 123 2.39 -8.07 -13.13
CA ASP A 123 1.40 -8.20 -14.21
C ASP A 123 0.84 -6.85 -14.68
N GLY A 124 1.72 -5.85 -14.77
CA GLY A 124 1.32 -4.52 -15.23
C GLY A 124 0.61 -3.66 -14.20
N LYS A 125 0.46 -4.15 -12.97
CA LYS A 125 -0.28 -3.50 -11.91
C LYS A 125 0.63 -3.23 -10.72
N TRP A 126 0.56 -2.03 -10.16
CA TRP A 126 1.29 -1.69 -8.94
C TRP A 126 0.49 -2.13 -7.71
N VAL A 127 1.16 -2.80 -6.79
CA VAL A 127 0.52 -3.33 -5.56
C VAL A 127 1.46 -3.14 -4.38
N ILE A 128 0.87 -3.09 -3.17
CA ILE A 128 1.61 -2.99 -1.92
C ILE A 128 1.89 -4.41 -1.43
N VAL A 129 3.15 -4.71 -1.14
CA VAL A 129 3.56 -6.04 -0.67
C VAL A 129 4.12 -6.05 0.74
N SER A 130 4.33 -4.89 1.34
CA SER A 130 4.85 -4.80 2.70
C SER A 130 4.46 -3.48 3.33
N GLY A 131 4.37 -3.45 4.64
CA GLY A 131 4.05 -2.25 5.41
C GLY A 131 2.58 -2.10 5.78
N LEU A 132 1.77 -3.09 5.49
CA LEU A 132 0.35 -3.06 5.83
C LEU A 132 0.07 -3.55 7.24
#